data_749fe6e170dea73f1e0cfb8e215ea3f5
#
_entry.id   749fe6e170dea73f1e0cfb8e215ea3f5
#
_cell.length_a   1.000
_cell.length_b   1.000
_cell.length_c   1.000
_cell.angle_alpha   90.00
_cell.angle_beta   90.00
_cell.angle_gamma   90.00
#
_symmetry.space_group_name_H-M   'P 1'
#
loop_
_entity.id
_entity.type
_entity.pdbx_description
1 polymer ?
#
loop_
_entity_poly.entity_id
_entity_poly.type
_entity_poly.pdbx_seq_one_letter_code
_entity_poly.pdbx_strand_id
1 'polypeptide(L)' 'MSCWQEVERMAKVYAALIRKGVKTLEDVPANLRDAVAKLLEEDTNV' A
#
# COMPACT_ATOMS: atom_id res chain seq x y z
N MET A 1 -4.07 -13.96 12.07
CA MET A 1 -4.14 -14.31 10.66
C MET A 1 -5.05 -13.42 9.86
N SER A 2 -6.28 -13.26 10.27
CA SER A 2 -7.20 -12.42 9.52
C SER A 2 -6.80 -10.96 9.53
N CYS A 3 -6.18 -10.50 10.62
CA CYS A 3 -5.78 -9.09 10.70
C CYS A 3 -4.76 -8.74 9.63
N TRP A 4 -3.87 -9.68 9.33
CA TRP A 4 -2.86 -9.45 8.31
C TRP A 4 -3.48 -9.32 6.93
N GLN A 5 -4.51 -10.12 6.66
CA GLN A 5 -5.18 -10.06 5.37
C GLN A 5 -5.86 -8.71 5.17
N GLU A 6 -6.44 -8.17 6.22
CA GLU A 6 -7.07 -6.85 6.11
C GLU A 6 -6.05 -5.78 5.82
N VAL A 7 -4.90 -5.85 6.49
CA VAL A 7 -3.83 -4.89 6.25
C VAL A 7 -3.36 -4.99 4.80
N GLU A 8 -3.21 -6.20 4.30
CA GLU A 8 -2.78 -6.38 2.93
C GLU A 8 -3.78 -5.79 1.95
N ARG A 9 -5.05 -6.01 2.19
CA ARG A 9 -6.08 -5.47 1.31
C ARG A 9 -6.02 -3.95 1.25
N MET A 10 -5.97 -3.34 2.42
CA MET A 10 -5.91 -1.89 2.48
C MET A 10 -4.65 -1.37 1.81
N ALA A 11 -3.54 -2.06 2.05
CA ALA A 11 -2.29 -1.63 1.44
C ALA A 11 -2.36 -1.69 -0.07
N LYS A 12 -2.99 -2.72 -0.62
CA LYS A 12 -3.13 -2.84 -2.06
C LYS A 12 -3.98 -1.71 -2.63
N VAL A 13 -5.03 -1.35 -1.94
CA VAL A 13 -5.89 -0.25 -2.39
C VAL A 13 -5.08 1.05 -2.40
N TYR A 14 -4.36 1.31 -1.32
CA TYR A 14 -3.55 2.52 -1.26
C TYR A 14 -2.48 2.53 -2.34
N ALA A 15 -1.83 1.39 -2.54
CA ALA A 15 -0.79 1.32 -3.56
C ALA A 15 -1.36 1.64 -4.94
N ALA A 16 -2.53 1.12 -5.25
CA ALA A 16 -3.16 1.40 -6.52
C ALA A 16 -3.49 2.88 -6.67
N LEU A 17 -3.99 3.50 -5.61
CA LEU A 17 -4.31 4.92 -5.63
C LEU A 17 -3.06 5.77 -5.81
N ILE A 18 -1.98 5.36 -5.15
CA ILE A 18 -0.72 6.09 -5.28
C ILE A 18 -0.19 5.99 -6.70
N ARG A 19 -0.29 4.83 -7.30
CA ARG A 19 0.19 4.66 -8.66
C ARG A 19 -0.61 5.51 -9.64
N LYS A 20 -1.88 5.68 -9.37
CA LYS A 20 -2.72 6.52 -10.21
C LYS A 20 -2.50 8.00 -9.98
N GLY A 21 -1.75 8.34 -8.94
CA GLY A 21 -1.52 9.73 -8.62
C GLY A 21 -2.65 10.39 -7.86
N VAL A 22 -3.61 9.59 -7.39
CA VAL A 22 -4.74 10.12 -6.63
C VAL A 22 -4.33 10.41 -5.19
N LYS A 23 -3.44 9.59 -4.65
CA LYS A 23 -2.98 9.75 -3.28
C LYS A 23 -1.47 9.62 -3.22
N THR A 24 -0.90 10.02 -2.10
CA THR A 24 0.53 9.91 -1.88
C THR A 24 0.79 9.01 -0.68
N LEU A 25 2.05 8.62 -0.54
CA LEU A 25 2.43 7.76 0.58
C LEU A 25 2.15 8.45 1.91
N GLU A 26 2.22 9.76 1.93
CA GLU A 26 1.93 10.51 3.14
C GLU A 26 0.47 10.42 3.55
N ASP A 27 -0.40 10.18 2.58
CA ASP A 27 -1.83 10.00 2.88
C ASP A 27 -2.11 8.66 3.53
N VAL A 28 -1.16 7.75 3.49
CA VAL A 28 -1.34 6.41 4.05
C VAL A 28 -1.03 6.46 5.55
N PRO A 29 -1.88 5.84 6.39
CA PRO A 29 -1.58 5.76 7.81
C PRO A 29 -0.23 5.11 8.07
N ALA A 30 0.44 5.55 9.12
CA ALA A 30 1.80 5.08 9.40
C ALA A 30 1.87 3.57 9.52
N ASN A 31 0.84 2.95 10.11
CA ASN A 31 0.86 1.52 10.32
C ASN A 31 0.69 0.74 9.01
N LEU A 32 0.21 1.36 7.96
CA LEU A 32 0.07 0.73 6.65
C LEU A 32 1.17 1.15 5.68
N ARG A 33 1.92 2.16 6.05
CA ARG A 33 2.88 2.75 5.12
C ARG A 33 3.94 1.74 4.69
N ASP A 34 4.44 0.94 5.63
CA ASP A 34 5.45 -0.05 5.30
C ASP A 34 4.93 -1.07 4.31
N ALA A 35 3.70 -1.54 4.53
CA ALA A 35 3.12 -2.53 3.64
C ALA A 35 2.91 -1.94 2.25
N VAL A 36 2.44 -0.71 2.19
CA VAL A 36 2.22 -0.05 0.91
C VAL A 36 3.54 0.15 0.18
N ALA A 37 4.56 0.60 0.90
CA ALA A 37 5.87 0.81 0.29
C ALA A 37 6.42 -0.49 -0.29
N LYS A 38 6.25 -1.58 0.43
CA LYS A 38 6.70 -2.87 -0.07
C LYS A 38 5.96 -3.27 -1.33
N LEU A 39 4.66 -3.06 -1.35
CA LEU A 39 3.89 -3.40 -2.53
C LEU A 39 4.30 -2.56 -3.72
N LEU A 40 4.59 -1.30 -3.50
CA LEU A 40 5.03 -0.43 -4.58
C LEU A 40 6.39 -0.88 -5.12
N GLU A 41 7.27 -1.31 -4.23
CA GLU A 41 8.57 -1.81 -4.66
C GLU A 41 8.43 -3.06 -5.49
N GLU A 42 7.57 -3.97 -5.07
CA GLU A 42 7.37 -5.21 -5.81
C GLU A 42 6.78 -4.93 -7.18
N ASP A 43 5.92 -3.94 -7.26
CA ASP A 43 5.29 -3.59 -8.52
C ASP A 43 6.29 -3.05 -9.52
N THR A 44 7.26 -2.28 -9.05
CA THR A 44 8.25 -1.68 -9.94
C THR A 44 9.32 -2.68 -10.32
N ASN A 45 9.30 -3.85 -9.74
CA ASN A 45 10.32 -4.86 -9.98
C ASN A 45 9.98 -5.77 -11.14
N VAL A 46 9.03 -5.42 -11.93
CA VAL A 46 8.60 -6.24 -13.07
C VAL A 46 9.45 -6.04 -14.31
#